data_1459046ea8a1a290c3859c5147bfe393
#
_entry.id   1459046ea8a1a290c3859c5147bfe393
#
_cell.length_a   1.000
_cell.length_b   1.000
_cell.length_c   1.000
_cell.angle_alpha   90.00
_cell.angle_beta   90.00
_cell.angle_gamma   90.00
#
_symmetry.space_group_name_H-M   'P 1'
#
loop_
_entity.id
_entity.type
_entity.pdbx_description
1 polymer ?
#
loop_
_entity_poly.entity_id
_entity_poly.type
_entity_poly.pdbx_seq_one_letter_code
_entity_poly.pdbx_strand_id
1 'polypeptide(L)'
;MSWNIKTALQLGRVSNLPTVWSNTLAGVALAGSNPLNGNLLILMFAISLAYIGGMFLNDAFDRKIDAKERPERPIPSKQVKASEVFAAGFTLLTGSVLFAAITAMSWGHNVLLVFVLSVTLSGTIVLYDMWHKDNPYSPVIMGACRVLVMLIAGFAAADSPSVVLYYGALVMLCYLIGLTYTAKQENLGEVKNLWPLALLVAPLLYGLMKSITDFQVLPAVIILALWSGFSLYFVKRRNKGDIPKAVVSMIAGISLVDALLISTVSSLPIASIAVAAFCLTLFLQRYIAGT
;
A
#
# COMPACT_ATOMS: atom_id res chain seq x y z
N MET A 1 24.67 20.42 -0.07
CA MET A 1 23.48 20.04 0.70
C MET A 1 23.64 18.59 1.07
N SER A 2 23.57 18.24 2.33
CA SER A 2 23.70 16.85 2.78
C SER A 2 22.31 16.33 3.13
N TRP A 3 21.97 15.15 2.61
CA TRP A 3 20.78 14.42 3.04
C TRP A 3 20.82 14.23 4.55
N ASN A 4 19.73 14.58 5.20
CA ASN A 4 19.59 14.30 6.61
C ASN A 4 18.56 13.17 6.76
N ILE A 5 18.72 12.32 7.79
CA ILE A 5 17.87 11.14 8.03
C ILE A 5 16.39 11.55 8.10
N LYS A 6 16.07 12.67 8.77
CA LYS A 6 14.69 13.15 8.89
C LYS A 6 14.08 13.43 7.50
N THR A 7 14.82 14.11 6.61
CA THR A 7 14.38 14.39 5.25
C THR A 7 14.16 13.11 4.43
N ALA A 8 15.06 12.12 4.54
CA ALA A 8 14.90 10.84 3.87
C ALA A 8 13.66 10.07 4.36
N LEU A 9 13.41 10.06 5.67
CA LEU A 9 12.23 9.44 6.28
C LEU A 9 10.93 10.11 5.84
N GLN A 10 10.93 11.44 5.70
CA GLN A 10 9.79 12.22 5.23
C GLN A 10 9.50 11.95 3.75
N LEU A 11 10.52 12.04 2.88
CA LEU A 11 10.40 11.73 1.45
C LEU A 11 9.88 10.30 1.23
N GLY A 12 10.40 9.33 1.99
CA GLY A 12 10.00 7.92 1.89
C GLY A 12 8.66 7.61 2.53
N ARG A 13 8.01 8.56 3.23
CA ARG A 13 6.76 8.35 3.99
C ARG A 13 6.78 7.03 4.75
N VAL A 14 7.90 6.77 5.46
CA VAL A 14 8.18 5.46 6.07
C VAL A 14 7.17 5.04 7.13
N SER A 15 6.34 5.96 7.62
CA SER A 15 5.22 5.67 8.52
C SER A 15 4.21 4.68 7.94
N ASN A 16 4.12 4.56 6.61
CA ASN A 16 3.19 3.64 5.94
C ASN A 16 3.84 2.29 5.55
N LEU A 17 5.15 2.10 5.77
CA LEU A 17 5.83 0.83 5.47
C LEU A 17 5.17 -0.40 6.09
N PRO A 18 4.66 -0.37 7.34
CA PRO A 18 4.01 -1.55 7.89
C PRO A 18 2.83 -2.04 7.06
N THR A 19 2.12 -1.14 6.33
CA THR A 19 1.05 -1.55 5.41
C THR A 19 1.58 -2.28 4.16
N VAL A 20 2.83 -2.07 3.80
CA VAL A 20 3.51 -2.77 2.71
C VAL A 20 3.92 -4.17 3.16
N TRP A 21 4.38 -4.28 4.39
CA TRP A 21 4.76 -5.56 5.00
C TRP A 21 3.55 -6.47 5.20
N SER A 22 2.43 -5.93 5.71
CA SER A 22 1.19 -6.69 5.85
C SER A 22 0.66 -7.17 4.50
N ASN A 23 0.75 -6.34 3.45
CA ASN A 23 0.31 -6.69 2.10
C ASN A 23 1.19 -7.81 1.47
N THR A 24 2.52 -7.76 1.72
CA THR A 24 3.44 -8.83 1.33
C THR A 24 3.13 -10.14 2.07
N LEU A 25 2.90 -10.07 3.39
CA LEU A 25 2.48 -11.21 4.21
C LEU A 25 1.17 -11.82 3.69
N ALA A 26 0.18 -10.98 3.38
CA ALA A 26 -1.10 -11.42 2.82
C ALA A 26 -0.92 -12.14 1.47
N GLY A 27 -0.05 -11.63 0.58
CA GLY A 27 0.24 -12.29 -0.69
C GLY A 27 0.80 -13.71 -0.51
N VAL A 28 1.75 -13.91 0.41
CA VAL A 28 2.31 -15.23 0.72
C VAL A 28 1.25 -16.15 1.35
N ALA A 29 0.50 -15.67 2.33
CA ALA A 29 -0.53 -16.47 3.01
C ALA A 29 -1.64 -16.91 2.05
N LEU A 30 -2.15 -15.99 1.21
CA LEU A 30 -3.20 -16.26 0.23
C LEU A 30 -2.74 -17.18 -0.91
N ALA A 31 -1.44 -17.23 -1.19
CA ALA A 31 -0.87 -18.20 -2.13
C ALA A 31 -0.93 -19.66 -1.61
N GLY A 32 -1.19 -19.85 -0.32
CA GLY A 32 -1.19 -21.16 0.33
C GLY A 32 0.19 -21.60 0.84
N SER A 33 1.14 -20.67 0.93
CA SER A 33 2.51 -20.93 1.41
C SER A 33 2.66 -20.59 2.88
N ASN A 34 3.74 -21.12 3.50
CA ASN A 34 4.05 -20.79 4.89
C ASN A 34 4.55 -19.34 5.01
N PRO A 35 3.77 -18.46 5.65
CA PRO A 35 4.13 -17.04 5.77
C PRO A 35 5.23 -16.78 6.83
N LEU A 36 5.64 -17.77 7.61
CA LEU A 36 6.71 -17.63 8.61
C LEU A 36 8.09 -18.11 8.09
N ASN A 37 8.27 -18.16 6.77
CA ASN A 37 9.55 -18.47 6.16
C ASN A 37 10.47 -17.22 6.20
N GLY A 38 11.76 -17.42 6.51
CA GLY A 38 12.75 -16.33 6.60
C GLY A 38 12.91 -15.50 5.31
N ASN A 39 12.65 -16.09 4.14
CA ASN A 39 12.66 -15.39 2.85
C ASN A 39 11.61 -14.27 2.76
N LEU A 40 10.53 -14.31 3.57
CA LEU A 40 9.56 -13.25 3.68
C LEU A 40 10.23 -11.91 4.07
N LEU A 41 11.20 -11.93 4.98
CA LEU A 41 11.88 -10.70 5.40
C LEU A 41 12.68 -10.06 4.25
N ILE A 42 13.31 -10.88 3.39
CA ILE A 42 14.03 -10.40 2.21
C ILE A 42 13.04 -9.81 1.21
N LEU A 43 11.88 -10.46 1.03
CA LEU A 43 10.82 -9.94 0.17
C LEU A 43 10.22 -8.63 0.70
N MET A 44 9.95 -8.56 2.01
CA MET A 44 9.49 -7.31 2.64
C MET A 44 10.50 -6.17 2.47
N PHE A 45 11.79 -6.47 2.55
CA PHE A 45 12.85 -5.52 2.25
C PHE A 45 12.78 -5.08 0.77
N ALA A 46 12.70 -6.01 -0.18
CA ALA A 46 12.58 -5.72 -1.60
C ALA A 46 11.38 -4.80 -1.90
N ILE A 47 10.21 -5.12 -1.36
CA ILE A 47 8.98 -4.31 -1.57
C ILE A 47 9.07 -2.96 -0.84
N SER A 48 9.80 -2.89 0.30
CA SER A 48 10.08 -1.61 0.96
C SER A 48 10.90 -0.67 0.07
N LEU A 49 11.88 -1.21 -0.67
CA LEU A 49 12.65 -0.43 -1.65
C LEU A 49 11.75 0.11 -2.77
N ALA A 50 10.81 -0.71 -3.29
CA ALA A 50 9.83 -0.26 -4.29
C ALA A 50 8.96 0.88 -3.76
N TYR A 51 8.45 0.72 -2.53
CA TYR A 51 7.60 1.72 -1.89
C TYR A 51 8.34 3.05 -1.67
N ILE A 52 9.53 3.00 -1.05
CA ILE A 52 10.34 4.21 -0.76
C ILE A 52 10.77 4.88 -2.07
N GLY A 53 11.22 4.08 -3.04
CA GLY A 53 11.58 4.57 -4.37
C GLY A 53 10.43 5.30 -5.07
N GLY A 54 9.23 4.72 -5.02
CA GLY A 54 8.01 5.35 -5.53
C GLY A 54 7.69 6.66 -4.82
N MET A 55 7.78 6.72 -3.48
CA MET A 55 7.53 7.97 -2.74
C MET A 55 8.56 9.06 -3.10
N PHE A 56 9.82 8.70 -3.29
CA PHE A 56 10.86 9.63 -3.75
C PHE A 56 10.54 10.17 -5.14
N LEU A 57 10.16 9.29 -6.07
CA LEU A 57 9.79 9.68 -7.44
C LEU A 57 8.53 10.53 -7.46
N ASN A 58 7.54 10.21 -6.63
CA ASN A 58 6.32 11.00 -6.50
C ASN A 58 6.64 12.47 -6.18
N ASP A 59 7.42 12.73 -5.12
CA ASP A 59 7.81 14.09 -4.75
C ASP A 59 8.71 14.75 -5.82
N ALA A 60 9.55 13.97 -6.52
CA ALA A 60 10.41 14.49 -7.59
C ALA A 60 9.64 14.88 -8.86
N PHE A 61 8.61 14.11 -9.26
CA PHE A 61 7.72 14.45 -10.37
C PHE A 61 6.81 15.62 -10.00
N ASP A 62 6.27 15.64 -8.78
CA ASP A 62 5.36 16.69 -8.29
C ASP A 62 6.05 18.02 -7.95
N ARG A 63 7.39 18.12 -7.99
CA ARG A 63 8.18 19.28 -7.51
C ARG A 63 7.70 20.67 -7.98
N LYS A 64 7.15 20.76 -9.21
CA LYS A 64 6.65 22.03 -9.77
C LYS A 64 5.30 22.43 -9.15
N ILE A 65 4.46 21.46 -8.86
CA ILE A 65 3.15 21.65 -8.24
C ILE A 65 3.35 21.93 -6.76
N ASP A 66 4.19 21.13 -6.10
CA ASP A 66 4.54 21.28 -4.69
C ASP A 66 5.20 22.63 -4.38
N ALA A 67 5.95 23.20 -5.33
CA ALA A 67 6.50 24.55 -5.16
C ALA A 67 5.41 25.63 -5.00
N LYS A 68 4.19 25.38 -5.48
CA LYS A 68 3.04 26.30 -5.37
C LYS A 68 2.13 25.93 -4.19
N GLU A 69 1.86 24.62 -3.99
CA GLU A 69 0.85 24.14 -3.05
C GLU A 69 1.43 23.79 -1.68
N ARG A 70 2.68 23.31 -1.63
CA ARG A 70 3.38 22.76 -0.44
C ARG A 70 4.86 23.16 -0.43
N PRO A 71 5.18 24.47 -0.38
CA PRO A 71 6.56 24.98 -0.50
C PRO A 71 7.49 24.51 0.62
N GLU A 72 6.95 23.99 1.73
CA GLU A 72 7.70 23.44 2.86
C GLU A 72 8.26 22.02 2.58
N ARG A 73 7.81 21.31 1.52
CA ARG A 73 8.32 19.99 1.15
C ARG A 73 9.83 20.03 0.84
N PRO A 74 10.55 18.89 1.03
CA PRO A 74 12.02 18.86 0.94
C PRO A 74 12.62 19.38 -0.36
N ILE A 75 12.00 19.11 -1.52
CA ILE A 75 12.51 19.56 -2.83
C ILE A 75 12.24 21.06 -3.04
N PRO A 76 11.00 21.58 -2.91
CA PRO A 76 10.73 23.01 -3.04
C PRO A 76 11.51 23.87 -2.06
N SER A 77 11.64 23.43 -0.80
CA SER A 77 12.41 24.14 0.24
C SER A 77 13.93 24.03 0.09
N LYS A 78 14.41 23.39 -0.99
CA LYS A 78 15.84 23.24 -1.33
C LYS A 78 16.66 22.47 -0.29
N GLN A 79 16.03 21.60 0.51
CA GLN A 79 16.74 20.71 1.43
C GLN A 79 17.50 19.62 0.65
N VAL A 80 16.94 19.16 -0.49
CA VAL A 80 17.54 18.17 -1.39
C VAL A 80 17.35 18.60 -2.84
N LYS A 81 18.23 18.13 -3.75
CA LYS A 81 18.07 18.38 -5.18
C LYS A 81 17.15 17.35 -5.81
N ALA A 82 16.28 17.77 -6.72
CA ALA A 82 15.39 16.88 -7.44
C ALA A 82 16.14 15.77 -8.20
N SER A 83 17.30 16.09 -8.80
CA SER A 83 18.14 15.10 -9.50
C SER A 83 18.64 13.99 -8.59
N GLU A 84 19.02 14.32 -7.35
CA GLU A 84 19.45 13.34 -6.36
C GLU A 84 18.29 12.44 -5.93
N VAL A 85 17.08 13.03 -5.76
CA VAL A 85 15.86 12.28 -5.39
C VAL A 85 15.44 11.34 -6.53
N PHE A 86 15.50 11.80 -7.81
CA PHE A 86 15.27 10.93 -8.96
C PHE A 86 16.26 9.77 -9.00
N ALA A 87 17.58 10.04 -8.87
CA ALA A 87 18.59 9.01 -8.88
C ALA A 87 18.38 7.98 -7.77
N ALA A 88 18.12 8.43 -6.54
CA ALA A 88 17.83 7.57 -5.41
C ALA A 88 16.56 6.74 -5.66
N GLY A 89 15.47 7.35 -6.15
CA GLY A 89 14.21 6.66 -6.45
C GLY A 89 14.38 5.53 -7.45
N PHE A 90 15.04 5.78 -8.59
CA PHE A 90 15.29 4.74 -9.59
C PHE A 90 16.26 3.66 -9.10
N THR A 91 17.28 4.02 -8.30
CA THR A 91 18.18 3.04 -7.68
C THR A 91 17.42 2.10 -6.75
N LEU A 92 16.49 2.64 -5.93
CA LEU A 92 15.66 1.85 -5.03
C LEU A 92 14.70 0.93 -5.80
N LEU A 93 14.07 1.40 -6.89
CA LEU A 93 13.24 0.55 -7.75
C LEU A 93 14.05 -0.59 -8.39
N THR A 94 15.25 -0.30 -8.90
CA THR A 94 16.15 -1.33 -9.45
C THR A 94 16.55 -2.34 -8.37
N GLY A 95 16.92 -1.87 -7.18
CA GLY A 95 17.21 -2.72 -6.03
C GLY A 95 16.03 -3.62 -5.66
N SER A 96 14.79 -3.08 -5.67
CA SER A 96 13.59 -3.87 -5.42
C SER A 96 13.44 -5.05 -6.38
N VAL A 97 13.62 -4.82 -7.68
CA VAL A 97 13.52 -5.88 -8.71
C VAL A 97 14.57 -6.97 -8.46
N LEU A 98 15.83 -6.57 -8.17
CA LEU A 98 16.92 -7.51 -7.91
C LEU A 98 16.66 -8.36 -6.66
N PHE A 99 16.29 -7.73 -5.53
CA PHE A 99 16.02 -8.46 -4.28
C PHE A 99 14.77 -9.33 -4.36
N ALA A 100 13.73 -8.93 -5.10
CA ALA A 100 12.56 -9.77 -5.34
C ALA A 100 12.93 -11.03 -6.15
N ALA A 101 13.76 -10.88 -7.20
CA ALA A 101 14.24 -12.02 -7.98
C ALA A 101 15.14 -12.96 -7.13
N ILE A 102 16.04 -12.40 -6.31
CA ILE A 102 16.87 -13.18 -5.37
C ILE A 102 15.99 -13.95 -4.40
N THR A 103 14.91 -13.34 -3.91
CA THR A 103 13.97 -14.02 -3.00
C THR A 103 13.28 -15.19 -3.68
N ALA A 104 12.79 -15.01 -4.93
CA ALA A 104 12.18 -16.09 -5.70
C ALA A 104 13.17 -17.25 -5.97
N MET A 105 14.44 -16.93 -6.27
CA MET A 105 15.50 -17.93 -6.37
C MET A 105 15.72 -18.69 -5.06
N SER A 106 15.75 -17.99 -3.94
CA SER A 106 15.94 -18.59 -2.62
C SER A 106 14.75 -19.49 -2.19
N TRP A 107 13.55 -19.17 -2.64
CA TRP A 107 12.38 -20.02 -2.46
C TRP A 107 12.30 -21.16 -3.46
N GLY A 108 13.01 -21.07 -4.59
CA GLY A 108 13.01 -22.06 -5.67
C GLY A 108 11.81 -21.97 -6.61
N HIS A 109 11.13 -20.82 -6.68
CA HIS A 109 9.91 -20.62 -7.46
C HIS A 109 10.07 -19.51 -8.52
N ASN A 110 9.38 -19.63 -9.62
CA ASN A 110 9.01 -18.63 -10.65
C ASN A 110 9.89 -17.37 -10.81
N VAL A 111 11.22 -17.47 -10.79
CA VAL A 111 12.15 -16.32 -10.79
C VAL A 111 11.86 -15.34 -11.93
N LEU A 112 11.64 -15.87 -13.16
CA LEU A 112 11.38 -15.02 -14.32
C LEU A 112 10.05 -14.26 -14.16
N LEU A 113 9.00 -14.92 -13.68
CA LEU A 113 7.68 -14.28 -13.48
C LEU A 113 7.75 -13.21 -12.41
N VAL A 114 8.42 -13.49 -11.27
CA VAL A 114 8.62 -12.51 -10.19
C VAL A 114 9.43 -11.32 -10.70
N PHE A 115 10.46 -11.54 -11.50
CA PHE A 115 11.23 -10.48 -12.15
C PHE A 115 10.33 -9.60 -13.03
N VAL A 116 9.55 -10.21 -13.94
CA VAL A 116 8.63 -9.49 -14.84
C VAL A 116 7.59 -8.70 -14.05
N LEU A 117 6.97 -9.31 -13.01
CA LEU A 117 6.00 -8.62 -12.16
C LEU A 117 6.65 -7.44 -11.39
N SER A 118 7.90 -7.58 -10.92
CA SER A 118 8.61 -6.52 -10.22
C SER A 118 8.98 -5.35 -11.15
N VAL A 119 9.37 -5.64 -12.40
CA VAL A 119 9.57 -4.62 -13.44
C VAL A 119 8.24 -3.94 -13.76
N THR A 120 7.16 -4.70 -13.88
CA THR A 120 5.80 -4.17 -14.10
C THR A 120 5.36 -3.27 -12.93
N LEU A 121 5.62 -3.66 -11.68
CA LEU A 121 5.37 -2.83 -10.51
C LEU A 121 6.13 -1.51 -10.61
N SER A 122 7.43 -1.56 -10.91
CA SER A 122 8.27 -0.37 -11.05
C SER A 122 7.75 0.56 -12.16
N GLY A 123 7.38 0.00 -13.32
CA GLY A 123 6.75 0.75 -14.41
C GLY A 123 5.41 1.37 -14.02
N THR A 124 4.57 0.63 -13.27
CA THR A 124 3.25 1.12 -12.79
C THR A 124 3.42 2.25 -11.78
N ILE A 125 4.41 2.18 -10.88
CA ILE A 125 4.77 3.25 -9.95
C ILE A 125 5.17 4.51 -10.72
N VAL A 126 6.11 4.40 -11.66
CA VAL A 126 6.56 5.53 -12.48
C VAL A 126 5.40 6.14 -13.28
N LEU A 127 4.55 5.30 -13.89
CA LEU A 127 3.37 5.74 -14.63
C LEU A 127 2.41 6.53 -13.73
N TYR A 128 2.16 6.03 -12.51
CA TYR A 128 1.33 6.73 -11.53
C TYR A 128 1.93 8.10 -11.19
N ASP A 129 3.20 8.15 -10.82
CA ASP A 129 3.88 9.37 -10.38
C ASP A 129 3.94 10.44 -11.49
N MET A 130 4.09 10.01 -12.74
CA MET A 130 4.11 10.92 -13.88
C MET A 130 2.73 11.47 -14.24
N TRP A 131 1.65 10.72 -13.99
CA TRP A 131 0.33 11.03 -14.56
C TRP A 131 -0.85 10.84 -13.61
N HIS A 132 -0.68 11.04 -12.30
CA HIS A 132 -1.78 10.83 -11.36
C HIS A 132 -2.71 12.04 -11.16
N LYS A 133 -2.21 13.27 -11.33
CA LYS A 133 -2.94 14.50 -10.93
C LYS A 133 -4.25 14.66 -11.69
N ASP A 134 -4.22 14.71 -13.01
CA ASP A 134 -5.42 14.97 -13.85
C ASP A 134 -6.00 13.67 -14.46
N ASN A 135 -5.48 12.50 -14.05
CA ASN A 135 -5.89 11.22 -14.60
C ASN A 135 -7.04 10.62 -13.79
N PRO A 136 -8.25 10.42 -14.38
CA PRO A 136 -9.37 9.79 -13.68
C PRO A 136 -9.09 8.32 -13.31
N TYR A 137 -8.19 7.65 -14.02
CA TYR A 137 -7.80 6.26 -13.78
C TYR A 137 -6.72 6.10 -12.71
N SER A 138 -6.18 7.18 -12.16
CA SER A 138 -5.12 7.11 -11.13
C SER A 138 -5.50 6.25 -9.90
N PRO A 139 -6.77 6.16 -9.43
CA PRO A 139 -7.13 5.24 -8.37
C PRO A 139 -6.91 3.77 -8.74
N VAL A 140 -7.18 3.40 -10.00
CA VAL A 140 -6.96 2.02 -10.50
C VAL A 140 -5.46 1.73 -10.59
N ILE A 141 -4.65 2.66 -11.09
CA ILE A 141 -3.19 2.51 -11.20
C ILE A 141 -2.57 2.35 -9.81
N MET A 142 -2.99 3.17 -8.83
CA MET A 142 -2.54 3.02 -7.44
C MET A 142 -2.94 1.66 -6.84
N GLY A 143 -4.18 1.23 -7.08
CA GLY A 143 -4.64 -0.10 -6.67
C GLY A 143 -3.85 -1.23 -7.32
N ALA A 144 -3.51 -1.09 -8.62
CA ALA A 144 -2.69 -2.06 -9.34
C ALA A 144 -1.30 -2.24 -8.73
N CYS A 145 -0.67 -1.18 -8.19
CA CYS A 145 0.59 -1.31 -7.46
C CYS A 145 0.47 -2.30 -6.28
N ARG A 146 -0.62 -2.23 -5.50
CA ARG A 146 -0.83 -3.13 -4.36
C ARG A 146 -1.18 -4.56 -4.81
N VAL A 147 -1.96 -4.69 -5.87
CA VAL A 147 -2.22 -6.00 -6.50
C VAL A 147 -0.91 -6.65 -6.94
N LEU A 148 -0.03 -5.91 -7.61
CA LEU A 148 1.27 -6.41 -8.05
C LEU A 148 2.15 -6.83 -6.87
N VAL A 149 2.13 -6.12 -5.74
CA VAL A 149 2.83 -6.54 -4.52
C VAL A 149 2.33 -7.90 -4.04
N MET A 150 1.00 -8.12 -3.98
CA MET A 150 0.42 -9.40 -3.58
C MET A 150 0.78 -10.53 -4.56
N LEU A 151 0.74 -10.25 -5.87
CA LEU A 151 1.10 -11.24 -6.89
C LEU A 151 2.59 -11.58 -6.85
N ILE A 152 3.49 -10.59 -6.70
CA ILE A 152 4.92 -10.82 -6.52
C ILE A 152 5.15 -11.73 -5.31
N ALA A 153 4.49 -11.41 -4.17
CA ALA A 153 4.64 -12.19 -2.95
C ALA A 153 4.11 -13.64 -3.12
N GLY A 154 2.96 -13.80 -3.76
CA GLY A 154 2.37 -15.11 -4.00
C GLY A 154 3.22 -15.97 -4.94
N PHE A 155 3.66 -15.42 -6.07
CA PHE A 155 4.48 -16.16 -7.04
C PHE A 155 5.92 -16.38 -6.59
N ALA A 156 6.47 -15.54 -5.71
CA ALA A 156 7.75 -15.81 -5.08
C ALA A 156 7.68 -17.00 -4.12
N ALA A 157 6.53 -17.22 -3.48
CA ALA A 157 6.34 -18.23 -2.44
C ALA A 157 5.70 -19.54 -2.94
N ALA A 158 5.15 -19.59 -4.18
CA ALA A 158 4.52 -20.78 -4.76
C ALA A 158 4.56 -20.75 -6.30
N ASP A 159 4.81 -21.90 -6.93
CA ASP A 159 4.76 -22.04 -8.41
C ASP A 159 3.34 -21.88 -8.96
N SER A 160 2.36 -22.36 -8.22
CA SER A 160 0.93 -22.28 -8.56
C SER A 160 0.16 -21.73 -7.37
N PRO A 161 0.12 -20.39 -7.17
CA PRO A 161 -0.61 -19.79 -6.08
C PRO A 161 -2.09 -20.17 -6.09
N SER A 162 -2.67 -20.31 -4.90
CA SER A 162 -4.10 -20.57 -4.73
C SER A 162 -4.96 -19.49 -5.41
N VAL A 163 -6.10 -19.87 -5.95
CA VAL A 163 -7.08 -18.94 -6.53
C VAL A 163 -7.53 -17.86 -5.55
N VAL A 164 -7.43 -18.10 -4.26
CA VAL A 164 -7.77 -17.14 -3.19
C VAL A 164 -6.88 -15.90 -3.25
N LEU A 165 -5.64 -16.02 -3.74
CA LEU A 165 -4.75 -14.87 -3.96
C LEU A 165 -5.39 -13.85 -4.91
N TYR A 166 -5.99 -14.28 -6.00
CA TYR A 166 -6.61 -13.40 -7.00
C TYR A 166 -7.88 -12.73 -6.47
N TYR A 167 -8.68 -13.46 -5.68
CA TYR A 167 -9.83 -12.85 -4.99
C TYR A 167 -9.38 -11.81 -3.96
N GLY A 168 -8.36 -12.10 -3.17
CA GLY A 168 -7.79 -11.15 -2.21
C GLY A 168 -7.22 -9.91 -2.89
N ALA A 169 -6.51 -10.09 -4.03
CA ALA A 169 -5.99 -9.00 -4.84
C ALA A 169 -7.12 -8.11 -5.40
N LEU A 170 -8.23 -8.69 -5.86
CA LEU A 170 -9.41 -7.94 -6.32
C LEU A 170 -10.06 -7.16 -5.17
N VAL A 171 -10.21 -7.76 -4.00
CA VAL A 171 -10.75 -7.10 -2.79
C VAL A 171 -9.86 -5.92 -2.40
N MET A 172 -8.54 -6.08 -2.41
CA MET A 172 -7.58 -5.02 -2.14
C MET A 172 -7.67 -3.90 -3.19
N LEU A 173 -7.79 -4.26 -4.48
CA LEU A 173 -7.98 -3.29 -5.57
C LEU A 173 -9.22 -2.41 -5.32
N CYS A 174 -10.35 -3.00 -4.99
CA CYS A 174 -11.58 -2.27 -4.67
C CYS A 174 -11.36 -1.28 -3.51
N TYR A 175 -10.73 -1.73 -2.42
CA TYR A 175 -10.43 -0.87 -1.27
C TYR A 175 -9.54 0.31 -1.67
N LEU A 176 -8.48 0.06 -2.44
CA LEU A 176 -7.53 1.10 -2.87
C LEU A 176 -8.16 2.11 -3.85
N ILE A 177 -9.06 1.67 -4.72
CA ILE A 177 -9.80 2.60 -5.60
C ILE A 177 -10.64 3.55 -4.74
N GLY A 178 -11.39 3.04 -3.77
CA GLY A 178 -12.20 3.86 -2.86
C GLY A 178 -11.35 4.83 -2.03
N LEU A 179 -10.23 4.36 -1.48
CA LEU A 179 -9.29 5.17 -0.71
C LEU A 179 -8.69 6.30 -1.57
N THR A 180 -8.13 5.95 -2.74
CA THR A 180 -7.45 6.92 -3.62
C THR A 180 -8.45 7.94 -4.19
N TYR A 181 -9.68 7.50 -4.47
CA TYR A 181 -10.74 8.41 -4.85
C TYR A 181 -11.06 9.40 -3.73
N THR A 182 -11.12 8.95 -2.47
CA THR A 182 -11.29 9.83 -1.30
C THR A 182 -10.17 10.87 -1.21
N ALA A 183 -8.91 10.45 -1.41
CA ALA A 183 -7.76 11.35 -1.39
C ALA A 183 -7.84 12.43 -2.47
N LYS A 184 -8.35 12.10 -3.66
CA LYS A 184 -8.56 13.09 -4.75
C LYS A 184 -9.63 14.14 -4.43
N GLN A 185 -10.54 13.86 -3.49
CA GLN A 185 -11.58 14.82 -3.06
C GLN A 185 -11.05 15.90 -2.10
N GLU A 186 -9.79 15.82 -1.67
CA GLU A 186 -9.19 16.81 -0.75
C GLU A 186 -9.25 18.23 -1.34
N ASN A 187 -9.00 18.36 -2.65
CA ASN A 187 -8.98 19.64 -3.35
C ASN A 187 -10.34 20.04 -3.94
N LEU A 188 -11.37 19.18 -3.86
CA LEU A 188 -12.71 19.46 -4.38
C LEU A 188 -13.64 19.82 -3.20
N GLY A 189 -14.18 21.00 -3.19
CA GLY A 189 -15.13 21.47 -2.16
C GLY A 189 -16.39 20.61 -2.03
N GLU A 190 -16.70 19.79 -3.05
CA GLU A 190 -17.86 18.90 -3.10
C GLU A 190 -17.47 17.50 -3.59
N VAL A 191 -18.07 16.45 -3.02
CA VAL A 191 -17.98 15.09 -3.57
C VAL A 191 -19.01 14.98 -4.69
N LYS A 192 -18.54 15.09 -5.92
CA LYS A 192 -19.40 15.02 -7.10
C LYS A 192 -19.98 13.63 -7.33
N ASN A 193 -19.33 12.58 -6.84
CA ASN A 193 -19.73 11.21 -7.08
C ASN A 193 -19.35 10.31 -5.90
N LEU A 194 -20.33 9.62 -5.30
CA LEU A 194 -20.14 8.78 -4.12
C LEU A 194 -19.93 7.30 -4.45
N TRP A 195 -20.24 6.86 -5.69
CA TRP A 195 -20.20 5.44 -6.03
C TRP A 195 -18.84 4.77 -5.82
N PRO A 196 -17.66 5.44 -6.04
CA PRO A 196 -16.38 4.78 -5.78
C PRO A 196 -16.15 4.47 -4.31
N LEU A 197 -16.81 5.19 -3.39
CA LEU A 197 -16.77 4.90 -1.95
C LEU A 197 -17.47 3.56 -1.62
N ALA A 198 -18.41 3.13 -2.45
CA ALA A 198 -19.05 1.82 -2.30
C ALA A 198 -18.05 0.66 -2.42
N LEU A 199 -16.93 0.87 -3.14
CA LEU A 199 -15.86 -0.11 -3.25
C LEU A 199 -15.13 -0.37 -1.92
N LEU A 200 -15.18 0.56 -0.96
CA LEU A 200 -14.67 0.35 0.40
C LEU A 200 -15.45 -0.73 1.16
N VAL A 201 -16.66 -1.06 0.72
CA VAL A 201 -17.49 -2.11 1.33
C VAL A 201 -17.07 -3.52 0.85
N ALA A 202 -16.37 -3.64 -0.29
CA ALA A 202 -16.00 -4.93 -0.87
C ALA A 202 -15.23 -5.85 0.12
N PRO A 203 -14.23 -5.41 0.89
CA PRO A 203 -13.59 -6.25 1.89
C PRO A 203 -14.56 -6.74 2.96
N LEU A 204 -15.48 -5.90 3.42
CA LEU A 204 -16.47 -6.29 4.44
C LEU A 204 -17.44 -7.35 3.90
N LEU A 205 -17.93 -7.20 2.66
CA LEU A 205 -18.79 -8.19 2.02
C LEU A 205 -18.06 -9.54 1.86
N TYR A 206 -16.81 -9.49 1.39
CA TYR A 206 -15.99 -10.69 1.26
C TYR A 206 -15.78 -11.39 2.61
N GLY A 207 -15.43 -10.63 3.66
CA GLY A 207 -15.23 -11.16 5.00
C GLY A 207 -16.52 -11.72 5.60
N LEU A 208 -17.67 -11.05 5.44
CA LEU A 208 -18.97 -11.55 5.89
C LEU A 208 -19.36 -12.87 5.20
N MET A 209 -19.16 -12.97 3.89
CA MET A 209 -19.38 -14.23 3.17
C MET A 209 -18.49 -15.36 3.69
N LYS A 210 -17.23 -15.07 3.99
CA LYS A 210 -16.30 -16.06 4.56
C LYS A 210 -16.65 -16.43 5.99
N SER A 211 -17.15 -15.50 6.81
CA SER A 211 -17.52 -15.76 8.20
C SER A 211 -18.72 -16.70 8.35
N ILE A 212 -19.51 -16.91 7.30
CA ILE A 212 -20.60 -17.91 7.28
C ILE A 212 -20.02 -19.34 7.38
N THR A 213 -18.88 -19.59 6.76
CA THR A 213 -18.22 -20.91 6.73
C THR A 213 -17.11 -21.01 7.78
N ASP A 214 -16.49 -19.90 8.16
CA ASP A 214 -15.42 -19.85 9.16
C ASP A 214 -15.61 -18.64 10.09
N PHE A 215 -16.14 -18.91 11.29
CA PHE A 215 -16.41 -17.90 12.29
C PHE A 215 -15.16 -17.15 12.80
N GLN A 216 -13.96 -17.72 12.62
CA GLN A 216 -12.70 -17.06 12.99
C GLN A 216 -12.43 -15.77 12.21
N VAL A 217 -13.08 -15.57 11.06
CA VAL A 217 -12.95 -14.35 10.23
C VAL A 217 -13.70 -13.16 10.85
N LEU A 218 -14.74 -13.42 11.66
CA LEU A 218 -15.65 -12.38 12.17
C LEU A 218 -14.96 -11.26 12.97
N PRO A 219 -14.00 -11.52 13.86
CA PRO A 219 -13.26 -10.45 14.56
C PRO A 219 -12.59 -9.46 13.62
N ALA A 220 -11.96 -9.95 12.53
CA ALA A 220 -11.32 -9.09 11.54
C ALA A 220 -12.34 -8.23 10.77
N VAL A 221 -13.52 -8.79 10.45
CA VAL A 221 -14.64 -8.05 9.84
C VAL A 221 -15.09 -6.92 10.76
N ILE A 222 -15.30 -7.21 12.05
CA ILE A 222 -15.78 -6.22 13.04
C ILE A 222 -14.75 -5.07 13.17
N ILE A 223 -13.48 -5.39 13.35
CA ILE A 223 -12.42 -4.39 13.49
C ILE A 223 -12.34 -3.50 12.24
N LEU A 224 -12.37 -4.11 11.05
CA LEU A 224 -12.33 -3.37 9.79
C LEU A 224 -13.60 -2.50 9.61
N ALA A 225 -14.78 -3.00 9.97
CA ALA A 225 -16.04 -2.26 9.88
C ALA A 225 -16.02 -1.02 10.78
N LEU A 226 -15.61 -1.18 12.04
CA LEU A 226 -15.49 -0.07 12.99
C LEU A 226 -14.47 0.98 12.51
N TRP A 227 -13.31 0.54 12.00
CA TRP A 227 -12.29 1.45 11.49
C TRP A 227 -12.71 2.17 10.21
N SER A 228 -13.36 1.46 9.28
CA SER A 228 -13.91 2.06 8.06
C SER A 228 -15.00 3.08 8.39
N GLY A 229 -15.89 2.76 9.35
CA GLY A 229 -16.91 3.68 9.85
C GLY A 229 -16.31 4.94 10.46
N PHE A 230 -15.23 4.79 11.27
CA PHE A 230 -14.48 5.91 11.82
C PHE A 230 -13.88 6.80 10.71
N SER A 231 -13.26 6.20 9.70
CA SER A 231 -12.67 6.94 8.58
C SER A 231 -13.73 7.67 7.76
N LEU A 232 -14.86 7.00 7.45
CA LEU A 232 -15.98 7.58 6.70
C LEU A 232 -16.71 8.68 7.49
N TYR A 233 -16.69 8.65 8.81
CA TYR A 233 -17.21 9.74 9.64
C TYR A 233 -16.52 11.07 9.30
N PHE A 234 -15.19 11.11 9.13
CA PHE A 234 -14.49 12.32 8.70
C PHE A 234 -14.86 12.74 7.28
N VAL A 235 -15.02 11.79 6.36
CA VAL A 235 -15.46 12.09 4.98
C VAL A 235 -16.85 12.74 5.00
N LYS A 236 -17.75 12.32 5.90
CA LYS A 236 -19.09 12.89 6.05
C LYS A 236 -19.07 14.27 6.74
N ARG A 237 -18.28 14.42 7.81
CA ARG A 237 -18.25 15.64 8.64
C ARG A 237 -17.66 16.84 7.90
N ARG A 238 -16.60 16.66 7.11
CA ARG A 238 -15.98 17.65 6.23
C ARG A 238 -15.52 18.95 6.89
N ASN A 239 -15.13 18.93 8.14
CA ASN A 239 -14.45 20.05 8.75
C ASN A 239 -13.04 20.20 8.14
N LYS A 240 -12.44 21.40 8.28
CA LYS A 240 -11.06 21.66 7.82
C LYS A 240 -10.09 20.59 8.38
N GLY A 241 -9.39 19.88 7.49
CA GLY A 241 -8.44 18.82 7.84
C GLY A 241 -9.08 17.42 8.04
N ASP A 242 -10.40 17.24 7.86
CA ASP A 242 -11.04 15.93 8.01
C ASP A 242 -10.71 14.98 6.85
N ILE A 243 -10.64 15.47 5.62
CA ILE A 243 -10.32 14.61 4.47
C ILE A 243 -8.88 14.04 4.58
N PRO A 244 -7.83 14.84 4.87
CA PRO A 244 -6.50 14.28 5.18
C PRO A 244 -6.53 13.23 6.30
N LYS A 245 -7.27 13.48 7.40
CA LYS A 245 -7.42 12.50 8.49
C LYS A 245 -8.08 11.20 8.02
N ALA A 246 -9.16 11.30 7.22
CA ALA A 246 -9.80 10.14 6.63
C ALA A 246 -8.85 9.33 5.76
N VAL A 247 -8.09 10.00 4.88
CA VAL A 247 -7.12 9.35 3.99
C VAL A 247 -6.02 8.64 4.78
N VAL A 248 -5.41 9.31 5.76
CA VAL A 248 -4.37 8.73 6.62
C VAL A 248 -4.91 7.53 7.41
N SER A 249 -6.16 7.62 7.93
CA SER A 249 -6.84 6.51 8.60
C SER A 249 -7.09 5.33 7.66
N MET A 250 -7.55 5.59 6.43
CA MET A 250 -7.78 4.56 5.43
C MET A 250 -6.47 3.90 4.97
N ILE A 251 -5.35 4.66 4.88
CA ILE A 251 -4.03 4.09 4.58
C ILE A 251 -3.63 3.08 5.67
N ALA A 252 -3.77 3.43 6.95
CA ALA A 252 -3.53 2.47 8.03
C ALA A 252 -4.48 1.26 7.92
N GLY A 253 -5.74 1.48 7.55
CA GLY A 253 -6.76 0.45 7.33
C GLY A 253 -6.40 -0.60 6.27
N ILE A 254 -5.43 -0.35 5.38
CA ILE A 254 -4.91 -1.36 4.43
C ILE A 254 -4.45 -2.60 5.20
N SER A 255 -3.73 -2.44 6.31
CA SER A 255 -3.28 -3.58 7.13
C SER A 255 -4.44 -4.33 7.78
N LEU A 256 -5.58 -3.69 8.05
CA LEU A 256 -6.79 -4.38 8.54
C LEU A 256 -7.48 -5.18 7.42
N VAL A 257 -7.45 -4.68 6.17
CA VAL A 257 -7.89 -5.47 5.00
C VAL A 257 -6.99 -6.68 4.83
N ASP A 258 -5.66 -6.52 4.93
CA ASP A 258 -4.71 -7.64 4.90
C ASP A 258 -4.99 -8.65 6.02
N ALA A 259 -5.24 -8.17 7.27
CA ALA A 259 -5.57 -9.04 8.41
C ALA A 259 -6.84 -9.86 8.14
N LEU A 260 -7.87 -9.23 7.57
CA LEU A 260 -9.11 -9.90 7.17
C LEU A 260 -8.83 -10.96 6.09
N LEU A 261 -8.07 -10.62 5.05
CA LEU A 261 -7.72 -11.56 3.98
C LEU A 261 -6.93 -12.75 4.52
N ILE A 262 -5.92 -12.50 5.37
CA ILE A 262 -5.10 -13.55 6.01
C ILE A 262 -5.98 -14.46 6.87
N SER A 263 -6.93 -13.92 7.64
CA SER A 263 -7.80 -14.72 8.51
C SER A 263 -8.69 -15.70 7.75
N THR A 264 -8.88 -15.51 6.43
CA THR A 264 -9.68 -16.44 5.60
C THR A 264 -8.92 -17.70 5.18
N VAL A 265 -7.59 -17.75 5.36
CA VAL A 265 -6.73 -18.86 4.89
C VAL A 265 -5.70 -19.31 5.92
N SER A 266 -5.50 -18.55 6.99
CA SER A 266 -4.46 -18.77 7.99
C SER A 266 -4.98 -18.60 9.40
N SER A 267 -4.18 -19.03 10.38
CA SER A 267 -4.54 -18.90 11.79
C SER A 267 -4.59 -17.45 12.29
N LEU A 268 -5.39 -17.18 13.30
CA LEU A 268 -5.51 -15.87 13.94
C LEU A 268 -4.15 -15.26 14.38
N PRO A 269 -3.16 -16.00 14.90
CA PRO A 269 -1.85 -15.45 15.21
C PRO A 269 -1.16 -14.82 13.99
N ILE A 270 -1.29 -15.40 12.80
CA ILE A 270 -0.71 -14.81 11.57
C ILE A 270 -1.46 -13.55 11.17
N ALA A 271 -2.79 -13.56 11.21
CA ALA A 271 -3.60 -12.38 10.96
C ALA A 271 -3.30 -11.24 11.96
N SER A 272 -2.98 -11.56 13.22
CA SER A 272 -2.63 -10.57 14.24
C SER A 272 -1.35 -9.78 13.93
N ILE A 273 -0.42 -10.35 13.12
CA ILE A 273 0.76 -9.64 12.64
C ILE A 273 0.35 -8.44 11.77
N ALA A 274 -0.66 -8.59 10.93
CA ALA A 274 -1.18 -7.48 10.13
C ALA A 274 -1.92 -6.44 11.00
N VAL A 275 -2.60 -6.87 12.06
CA VAL A 275 -3.17 -5.94 13.06
C VAL A 275 -2.06 -5.19 13.80
N ALA A 276 -0.96 -5.85 14.15
CA ALA A 276 0.20 -5.18 14.74
C ALA A 276 0.83 -4.16 13.76
N ALA A 277 0.89 -4.47 12.47
CA ALA A 277 1.32 -3.54 11.42
C ALA A 277 0.40 -2.31 11.34
N PHE A 278 -0.92 -2.49 11.48
CA PHE A 278 -1.88 -1.38 11.60
C PHE A 278 -1.55 -0.47 12.79
N CYS A 279 -1.37 -1.04 13.98
CA CYS A 279 -1.03 -0.27 15.18
C CYS A 279 0.31 0.46 15.01
N LEU A 280 1.31 -0.19 14.42
CA LEU A 280 2.61 0.40 14.13
C LEU A 280 2.49 1.56 13.13
N THR A 281 1.66 1.42 12.09
CA THR A 281 1.39 2.51 11.15
C THR A 281 0.82 3.73 11.86
N LEU A 282 -0.21 3.56 12.70
CA LEU A 282 -0.80 4.65 13.47
C LEU A 282 0.20 5.33 14.41
N PHE A 283 1.07 4.53 15.03
CA PHE A 283 2.13 5.05 15.90
C PHE A 283 3.13 5.90 15.10
N LEU A 284 3.63 5.38 13.97
CA LEU A 284 4.63 6.07 13.14
C LEU A 284 4.06 7.33 12.47
N GLN A 285 2.79 7.33 12.10
CA GLN A 285 2.11 8.50 11.51
C GLN A 285 2.02 9.71 12.46
N ARG A 286 2.25 9.52 13.77
CA ARG A 286 2.36 10.63 14.74
C ARG A 286 3.66 11.42 14.58
N TYR A 287 4.70 10.80 14.03
CA TYR A 287 6.05 11.39 13.92
C TYR A 287 6.41 11.75 12.48
N ILE A 288 5.89 11.02 11.51
CA ILE A 288 6.19 11.18 10.08
C ILE A 288 4.86 11.23 9.34
N ALA A 289 4.61 12.33 8.62
CA ALA A 289 3.39 12.47 7.83
C ALA A 289 3.26 11.33 6.81
N GLY A 290 2.07 10.72 6.75
CA GLY A 290 1.77 9.63 5.84
C GLY A 290 1.33 10.08 4.43
N THR A 291 1.08 11.39 4.24
CA THR A 291 0.62 12.01 2.96
C THR A 291 1.41 13.27 2.64
#